data_1371b20d404c7ab1c621709f5bd944c1
#
_entry.id   1371b20d404c7ab1c621709f5bd944c1
#
_cell.length_a   1.000
_cell.length_b   1.000
_cell.length_c   1.000
_cell.angle_alpha   90.00
_cell.angle_beta   90.00
_cell.angle_gamma   90.00
#
_symmetry.space_group_name_H-M   'P 1'
#
loop_
_entity.id
_entity.type
_entity.pdbx_description
1 polymer ?
#
loop_
_entity_poly.entity_id
_entity_poly.type
_entity_poly.pdbx_seq_one_letter_code
_entity_poly.pdbx_strand_id
1 'polypeptide(L)'
;METFQIQRPETLQMPNGIPVRIFRAGEEEVVRLDIMIRGGLLEQTQPLQAVFTARMLREGTARFSSAEIAEKLDYYGAWLDVSSSMTHSFLTLYTLNKYFAQTFALLVSMLKEPTFPEREFAVVVDGNRQQFLVNREKVEVLARKELNIRLFGRNHPFGRYAELEDYERITTAVLRTMHQHYYCAKNCTCYLSGYVTDEILKLIESELGQDMWGSAEGISPSLVDCLPESWNGKRCFIERPEALQSAVRMGCFTVDSLHPDFLKLRFMVTLFGGYFGSRLMKNIREDKGYTYGIGAGLVAYPF
;
A
#
# COMPACT_ATOMS: atom_id res chain seq x y z
N MET A 1 -2.39 -29.58 -23.83
CA MET A 1 -2.25 -28.72 -22.64
C MET A 1 -1.75 -27.39 -23.17
N GLU A 2 -2.55 -26.36 -23.10
CA GLU A 2 -2.08 -25.02 -23.40
C GLU A 2 -1.02 -24.65 -22.37
N THR A 3 0.17 -24.29 -22.84
CA THR A 3 1.27 -23.86 -21.96
C THR A 3 0.93 -22.46 -21.45
N PHE A 4 0.71 -22.32 -20.15
CA PHE A 4 0.52 -21.02 -19.54
C PHE A 4 1.79 -20.17 -19.74
N GLN A 5 1.66 -19.08 -20.46
CA GLN A 5 2.76 -18.11 -20.66
C GLN A 5 2.52 -16.85 -19.84
N ILE A 6 3.47 -16.53 -19.00
CA ILE A 6 3.46 -15.24 -18.29
C ILE A 6 3.91 -14.17 -19.26
N GLN A 7 3.02 -13.21 -19.54
CA GLN A 7 3.35 -12.06 -20.38
C GLN A 7 4.45 -11.24 -19.70
N ARG A 8 5.53 -10.98 -20.45
CA ARG A 8 6.60 -10.10 -19.96
C ARG A 8 6.25 -8.66 -20.34
N PRO A 9 6.51 -7.68 -19.44
CA PRO A 9 6.31 -6.27 -19.77
C PRO A 9 7.34 -5.80 -20.79
N GLU A 10 6.93 -4.91 -21.69
CA GLU A 10 7.84 -4.03 -22.38
C GLU A 10 8.48 -3.09 -21.35
N THR A 11 9.75 -2.80 -21.51
CA THR A 11 10.48 -1.90 -20.60
C THR A 11 10.95 -0.68 -21.35
N LEU A 12 10.56 0.49 -20.89
CA LEU A 12 10.98 1.79 -21.39
C LEU A 12 11.62 2.58 -20.24
N GLN A 13 12.57 3.43 -20.54
CA GLN A 13 13.12 4.42 -19.61
C GLN A 13 12.86 5.81 -20.18
N MET A 14 12.24 6.68 -19.38
CA MET A 14 11.99 8.07 -19.78
C MET A 14 13.32 8.88 -19.78
N PRO A 15 13.36 10.05 -20.45
CA PRO A 15 14.56 10.91 -20.51
C PRO A 15 15.12 11.26 -19.12
N ASN A 16 14.27 11.48 -18.12
CA ASN A 16 14.68 11.76 -16.73
C ASN A 16 15.01 10.50 -15.90
N GLY A 17 15.01 9.31 -16.52
CA GLY A 17 15.38 8.07 -15.88
C GLY A 17 14.24 7.27 -15.24
N ILE A 18 12.99 7.75 -15.25
CA ILE A 18 11.86 6.98 -14.69
C ILE A 18 11.65 5.70 -15.51
N PRO A 19 11.70 4.51 -14.89
CA PRO A 19 11.38 3.26 -15.57
C PRO A 19 9.87 3.11 -15.77
N VAL A 20 9.49 2.64 -16.98
CA VAL A 20 8.11 2.32 -17.34
C VAL A 20 8.01 0.85 -17.71
N ARG A 21 7.06 0.15 -17.13
CA ARG A 21 6.72 -1.25 -17.42
C ARG A 21 5.36 -1.29 -18.11
N ILE A 22 5.29 -1.82 -19.33
CA ILE A 22 4.10 -1.77 -20.16
C ILE A 22 3.59 -3.18 -20.42
N PHE A 23 2.33 -3.41 -20.10
CA PHE A 23 1.60 -4.63 -20.38
C PHE A 23 0.47 -4.31 -21.37
N ARG A 24 0.73 -4.47 -22.67
CA ARG A 24 -0.31 -4.30 -23.70
C ARG A 24 -1.21 -5.52 -23.67
N ALA A 25 -2.41 -5.36 -23.11
CA ALA A 25 -3.38 -6.43 -22.96
C ALA A 25 -4.80 -5.85 -22.95
N GLY A 26 -5.74 -6.61 -23.51
CA GLY A 26 -7.14 -6.22 -23.61
C GLY A 26 -7.48 -5.57 -24.94
N GLU A 27 -8.75 -5.71 -25.34
CA GLU A 27 -9.33 -5.18 -26.57
C GLU A 27 -10.13 -3.88 -26.31
N GLU A 28 -10.52 -3.68 -25.04
CA GLU A 28 -11.27 -2.51 -24.61
C GLU A 28 -10.36 -1.29 -24.44
N GLU A 29 -10.83 -0.12 -24.86
CA GLU A 29 -10.12 1.15 -24.75
C GLU A 29 -10.07 1.68 -23.32
N VAL A 30 -9.49 0.88 -22.43
CA VAL A 30 -9.28 1.18 -21.02
C VAL A 30 -7.80 1.02 -20.70
N VAL A 31 -7.28 1.95 -19.93
CA VAL A 31 -5.91 1.92 -19.46
C VAL A 31 -5.85 2.07 -17.93
N ARG A 32 -4.94 1.32 -17.34
CA ARG A 32 -4.52 1.46 -15.94
C ARG A 32 -3.09 1.97 -15.89
N LEU A 33 -2.89 3.04 -15.13
CA LEU A 33 -1.58 3.56 -14.77
C LEU A 33 -1.40 3.44 -13.26
N ASP A 34 -0.35 2.72 -12.84
CA ASP A 34 0.13 2.71 -11.46
C ASP A 34 1.43 3.49 -11.39
N ILE A 35 1.48 4.50 -10.56
CA ILE A 35 2.70 5.21 -10.18
C ILE A 35 3.10 4.70 -8.80
N MET A 36 4.24 4.04 -8.75
CA MET A 36 4.82 3.51 -7.52
C MET A 36 5.97 4.42 -7.07
N ILE A 37 5.83 4.96 -5.87
CA ILE A 37 6.83 5.81 -5.23
C ILE A 37 7.43 5.03 -4.06
N ARG A 38 8.74 4.88 -4.02
CA ARG A 38 9.41 4.35 -2.84
C ARG A 38 9.31 5.38 -1.72
N GLY A 39 8.73 5.00 -0.61
CA GLY A 39 8.42 5.87 0.52
C GLY A 39 7.11 5.41 1.14
N GLY A 40 7.20 4.40 1.98
CA GLY A 40 6.08 3.79 2.68
C GLY A 40 6.19 3.93 4.19
N LEU A 41 5.61 2.97 4.91
CA LEU A 41 5.62 2.97 6.36
C LEU A 41 7.01 2.74 6.96
N LEU A 42 7.94 2.13 6.21
CA LEU A 42 9.33 1.92 6.68
C LEU A 42 10.10 3.24 6.76
N GLU A 43 9.85 4.13 5.83
CA GLU A 43 10.54 5.41 5.69
C GLU A 43 9.92 6.52 6.55
N GLN A 44 8.75 6.31 7.15
CA GLN A 44 8.10 7.33 7.98
C GLN A 44 8.87 7.60 9.27
N THR A 45 9.00 8.86 9.64
CA THR A 45 9.66 9.29 10.89
C THR A 45 8.76 9.13 12.11
N GLN A 46 7.44 9.18 11.91
CA GLN A 46 6.43 8.96 12.95
C GLN A 46 5.22 8.20 12.39
N PRO A 47 4.45 7.49 13.24
CA PRO A 47 3.23 6.82 12.81
C PRO A 47 2.27 7.77 12.07
N LEU A 48 1.48 7.23 11.15
CA LEU A 48 0.48 7.93 10.32
C LEU A 48 1.05 8.80 9.19
N GLN A 49 2.33 9.18 9.21
CA GLN A 49 2.91 10.09 8.23
C GLN A 49 2.72 9.58 6.79
N ALA A 50 3.13 8.34 6.49
CA ALA A 50 3.04 7.79 5.13
C ALA A 50 1.59 7.68 4.65
N VAL A 51 0.70 7.18 5.51
CA VAL A 51 -0.72 6.99 5.19
C VAL A 51 -1.41 8.31 4.92
N PHE A 52 -1.18 9.31 5.75
CA PHE A 52 -1.82 10.63 5.56
C PHE A 52 -1.18 11.43 4.43
N THR A 53 0.14 11.30 4.19
CA THR A 53 0.76 11.90 3.01
C THR A 53 0.09 11.39 1.74
N ALA A 54 -0.07 10.08 1.60
CA ALA A 54 -0.75 9.49 0.45
C ALA A 54 -2.21 9.95 0.33
N ARG A 55 -3.00 9.84 1.40
CA ARG A 55 -4.42 10.25 1.39
C ARG A 55 -4.64 11.70 1.01
N MET A 56 -3.82 12.59 1.56
CA MET A 56 -3.96 14.04 1.37
C MET A 56 -3.61 14.50 -0.04
N LEU A 57 -2.99 13.68 -0.90
CA LEU A 57 -2.78 14.02 -2.30
C LEU A 57 -4.09 14.31 -3.06
N ARG A 58 -5.19 13.68 -2.62
CA ARG A 58 -6.52 13.88 -3.24
C ARG A 58 -7.27 15.09 -2.69
N GLU A 59 -6.80 15.65 -1.59
CA GLU A 59 -7.55 16.67 -0.83
C GLU A 59 -7.26 18.11 -1.28
N GLY A 60 -6.47 18.27 -2.32
CA GLY A 60 -6.24 19.56 -2.98
C GLY A 60 -4.84 19.71 -3.55
N THR A 61 -4.77 20.40 -4.67
CA THR A 61 -3.53 20.71 -5.39
C THR A 61 -3.47 22.21 -5.66
N ALA A 62 -2.35 22.67 -6.22
CA ALA A 62 -2.24 24.07 -6.64
C ALA A 62 -3.27 24.48 -7.72
N ARG A 63 -3.82 23.48 -8.46
CA ARG A 63 -4.73 23.70 -9.60
C ARG A 63 -6.18 23.32 -9.32
N PHE A 64 -6.41 22.40 -8.38
CA PHE A 64 -7.73 21.81 -8.13
C PHE A 64 -7.98 21.66 -6.64
N SER A 65 -9.17 22.03 -6.21
CA SER A 65 -9.70 21.69 -4.89
C SER A 65 -10.06 20.21 -4.78
N SER A 66 -10.26 19.70 -3.58
CA SER A 66 -10.74 18.32 -3.33
C SER A 66 -12.06 18.04 -4.03
N ALA A 67 -13.01 19.00 -3.99
CA ALA A 67 -14.30 18.88 -4.66
C ALA A 67 -14.16 18.80 -6.18
N GLU A 68 -13.33 19.66 -6.80
CA GLU A 68 -13.09 19.63 -8.24
C GLU A 68 -12.41 18.34 -8.70
N ILE A 69 -11.48 17.79 -7.90
CA ILE A 69 -10.86 16.49 -8.19
C ILE A 69 -11.92 15.39 -8.20
N ALA A 70 -12.76 15.33 -7.17
CA ALA A 70 -13.82 14.34 -7.08
C ALA A 70 -14.83 14.46 -8.24
N GLU A 71 -15.35 15.68 -8.50
CA GLU A 71 -16.30 15.96 -9.58
C GLU A 71 -15.75 15.57 -10.97
N LYS A 72 -14.47 15.90 -11.23
CA LYS A 72 -13.85 15.56 -12.52
C LYS A 72 -13.64 14.05 -12.67
N LEU A 73 -13.21 13.35 -11.63
CA LEU A 73 -13.07 11.90 -11.68
C LEU A 73 -14.42 11.23 -11.95
N ASP A 74 -15.47 11.66 -11.26
CA ASP A 74 -16.82 11.14 -11.44
C ASP A 74 -17.37 11.47 -12.86
N TYR A 75 -17.15 12.69 -13.35
CA TYR A 75 -17.57 13.11 -14.68
C TYR A 75 -16.93 12.26 -15.80
N TYR A 76 -15.64 11.93 -15.67
CA TYR A 76 -14.94 11.10 -16.64
C TYR A 76 -15.11 9.59 -16.39
N GLY A 77 -15.81 9.19 -15.32
CA GLY A 77 -15.94 7.80 -14.92
C GLY A 77 -14.60 7.13 -14.64
N ALA A 78 -13.65 7.92 -14.15
CA ALA A 78 -12.32 7.43 -13.81
C ALA A 78 -12.26 7.00 -12.34
N TRP A 79 -11.51 5.93 -12.07
CA TRP A 79 -11.23 5.52 -10.71
C TRP A 79 -9.78 5.82 -10.36
N LEU A 80 -9.58 6.51 -9.26
CA LEU A 80 -8.26 6.88 -8.77
C LEU A 80 -8.14 6.49 -7.30
N ASP A 81 -7.15 5.65 -6.98
CA ASP A 81 -6.77 5.27 -5.63
C ASP A 81 -5.39 5.78 -5.26
N VAL A 82 -5.24 6.19 -4.02
CA VAL A 82 -3.95 6.57 -3.45
C VAL A 82 -3.78 5.85 -2.12
N SER A 83 -2.74 5.03 -2.05
CA SER A 83 -2.48 4.18 -0.89
C SER A 83 -1.00 4.13 -0.54
N SER A 84 -0.70 3.72 0.68
CA SER A 84 0.66 3.50 1.16
C SER A 84 0.78 2.09 1.73
N SER A 85 1.83 1.39 1.33
CA SER A 85 2.23 0.08 1.84
C SER A 85 3.44 0.20 2.76
N MET A 86 4.03 -0.93 3.14
CA MET A 86 5.24 -0.93 3.96
C MET A 86 6.40 -0.19 3.29
N THR A 87 6.61 -0.39 2.01
CA THR A 87 7.79 0.11 1.28
C THR A 87 7.50 1.18 0.25
N HIS A 88 6.25 1.30 -0.20
CA HIS A 88 5.88 2.16 -1.33
C HIS A 88 4.54 2.84 -1.09
N SER A 89 4.39 4.01 -1.68
CA SER A 89 3.11 4.65 -1.93
C SER A 89 2.71 4.47 -3.39
N PHE A 90 1.42 4.33 -3.65
CA PHE A 90 0.85 4.05 -4.97
C PHE A 90 -0.20 5.08 -5.32
N LEU A 91 -0.15 5.55 -6.57
CA LEU A 91 -1.25 6.26 -7.20
C LEU A 91 -1.71 5.40 -8.38
N THR A 92 -2.94 4.92 -8.33
CA THR A 92 -3.51 4.05 -9.36
C THR A 92 -4.66 4.76 -10.05
N LEU A 93 -4.56 4.93 -11.36
CA LEU A 93 -5.59 5.52 -12.20
C LEU A 93 -6.13 4.48 -13.17
N TYR A 94 -7.45 4.27 -13.16
CA TYR A 94 -8.20 3.58 -14.21
C TYR A 94 -9.05 4.57 -14.98
N THR A 95 -8.93 4.58 -16.31
CA THR A 95 -9.68 5.49 -17.14
C THR A 95 -9.88 4.96 -18.56
N LEU A 96 -10.89 5.46 -19.24
CA LEU A 96 -11.05 5.26 -20.68
C LEU A 96 -9.95 6.03 -21.42
N ASN A 97 -9.42 5.45 -22.51
CA ASN A 97 -8.36 6.07 -23.31
C ASN A 97 -8.70 7.49 -23.78
N LYS A 98 -9.94 7.72 -24.21
CA LYS A 98 -10.42 9.03 -24.66
C LYS A 98 -10.39 10.14 -23.58
N TYR A 99 -10.37 9.76 -22.30
CA TYR A 99 -10.31 10.68 -21.16
C TYR A 99 -8.96 10.64 -20.42
N PHE A 100 -7.99 9.88 -20.96
CA PHE A 100 -6.70 9.72 -20.31
C PHE A 100 -6.00 11.07 -20.06
N ALA A 101 -5.98 11.97 -21.02
CA ALA A 101 -5.31 13.26 -20.88
C ALA A 101 -5.87 14.10 -19.71
N GLN A 102 -7.20 14.15 -19.58
CA GLN A 102 -7.86 14.93 -18.54
C GLN A 102 -7.65 14.32 -17.15
N THR A 103 -7.81 13.01 -17.03
CA THR A 103 -7.68 12.29 -15.74
C THR A 103 -6.23 12.17 -15.32
N PHE A 104 -5.30 12.04 -16.26
CA PHE A 104 -3.87 12.02 -16.01
C PHE A 104 -3.36 13.40 -15.54
N ALA A 105 -3.89 14.50 -16.07
CA ALA A 105 -3.55 15.84 -15.59
C ALA A 105 -3.94 16.05 -14.10
N LEU A 106 -5.04 15.46 -13.63
CA LEU A 106 -5.40 15.44 -12.21
C LEU A 106 -4.35 14.68 -11.40
N LEU A 107 -4.01 13.46 -11.84
CA LEU A 107 -3.01 12.62 -11.16
C LEU A 107 -1.65 13.30 -11.09
N VAL A 108 -1.17 13.93 -12.17
CA VAL A 108 0.10 14.68 -12.19
C VAL A 108 0.07 15.85 -11.21
N SER A 109 -1.04 16.59 -11.17
CA SER A 109 -1.23 17.69 -10.22
C SER A 109 -1.19 17.20 -8.77
N MET A 110 -1.85 16.08 -8.46
CA MET A 110 -1.81 15.46 -7.13
C MET A 110 -0.42 14.98 -6.76
N LEU A 111 0.34 14.43 -7.71
CA LEU A 111 1.68 13.92 -7.49
C LEU A 111 2.71 15.03 -7.26
N LYS A 112 2.67 16.08 -8.09
CA LYS A 112 3.70 17.12 -8.11
C LYS A 112 3.39 18.35 -7.24
N GLU A 113 2.12 18.70 -7.09
CA GLU A 113 1.67 19.99 -6.56
C GLU A 113 0.60 19.89 -5.45
N PRO A 114 0.64 18.88 -4.54
CA PRO A 114 -0.34 18.79 -3.47
C PRO A 114 -0.17 19.96 -2.50
N THR A 115 -1.28 20.54 -2.04
CA THR A 115 -1.27 21.70 -1.13
C THR A 115 -1.40 21.33 0.34
N PHE A 116 -1.88 20.14 0.65
CA PHE A 116 -2.15 19.66 2.01
C PHE A 116 -2.97 20.69 2.80
N PRO A 117 -4.22 21.01 2.40
CA PRO A 117 -5.00 22.06 3.04
C PRO A 117 -5.39 21.64 4.47
N GLU A 118 -5.29 22.61 5.42
CA GLU A 118 -5.52 22.34 6.85
C GLU A 118 -6.96 21.89 7.16
N ARG A 119 -7.93 22.44 6.43
CA ARG A 119 -9.35 22.10 6.64
C ARG A 119 -9.63 20.64 6.28
N GLU A 120 -9.22 20.22 5.09
CA GLU A 120 -9.39 18.86 4.59
C GLU A 120 -8.55 17.88 5.42
N PHE A 121 -7.35 18.29 5.83
CA PHE A 121 -6.51 17.52 6.75
C PHE A 121 -7.22 17.22 8.06
N ALA A 122 -7.83 18.22 8.70
CA ALA A 122 -8.58 18.01 9.94
C ALA A 122 -9.72 16.98 9.77
N VAL A 123 -10.46 17.04 8.64
CA VAL A 123 -11.54 16.09 8.33
C VAL A 123 -10.99 14.67 8.14
N VAL A 124 -9.91 14.53 7.36
CA VAL A 124 -9.28 13.22 7.08
C VAL A 124 -8.72 12.59 8.35
N VAL A 125 -8.06 13.38 9.19
CA VAL A 125 -7.51 12.92 10.47
C VAL A 125 -8.61 12.50 11.42
N ASP A 126 -9.66 13.32 11.60
CA ASP A 126 -10.76 12.98 12.52
C ASP A 126 -11.50 11.73 12.05
N GLY A 127 -11.85 11.62 10.78
CA GLY A 127 -12.50 10.43 10.23
C GLY A 127 -11.65 9.15 10.43
N ASN A 128 -10.33 9.25 10.24
CA ASN A 128 -9.43 8.11 10.48
C ASN A 128 -9.29 7.79 11.96
N ARG A 129 -9.26 8.81 12.83
CA ARG A 129 -9.25 8.65 14.29
C ARG A 129 -10.50 7.94 14.80
N GLN A 130 -11.68 8.30 14.30
CA GLN A 130 -12.93 7.61 14.64
C GLN A 130 -12.87 6.13 14.21
N GLN A 131 -12.41 5.86 13.01
CA GLN A 131 -12.23 4.47 12.53
C GLN A 131 -11.20 3.69 13.38
N PHE A 132 -10.14 4.34 13.82
CA PHE A 132 -9.16 3.76 14.74
C PHE A 132 -9.79 3.39 16.06
N LEU A 133 -10.60 4.29 16.67
CA LEU A 133 -11.31 4.04 17.95
C LEU A 133 -12.23 2.83 17.85
N VAL A 134 -12.98 2.70 16.75
CA VAL A 134 -13.83 1.52 16.50
C VAL A 134 -13.01 0.25 16.31
N ASN A 135 -11.92 0.34 15.53
CA ASN A 135 -11.11 -0.84 15.20
C ASN A 135 -10.27 -1.35 16.38
N ARG A 136 -9.81 -0.49 17.28
CA ARG A 136 -8.99 -0.91 18.42
C ARG A 136 -9.73 -1.81 19.42
N GLU A 137 -11.06 -1.78 19.42
CA GLU A 137 -11.87 -2.64 20.27
C GLU A 137 -12.11 -4.04 19.69
N LYS A 138 -11.81 -4.24 18.40
CA LYS A 138 -11.98 -5.53 17.74
C LYS A 138 -10.90 -6.53 18.15
N VAL A 139 -11.31 -7.68 18.63
CA VAL A 139 -10.39 -8.72 19.14
C VAL A 139 -9.40 -9.23 18.09
N GLU A 140 -9.81 -9.30 16.81
CA GLU A 140 -8.93 -9.71 15.71
C GLU A 140 -7.85 -8.67 15.40
N VAL A 141 -8.14 -7.37 15.58
CA VAL A 141 -7.17 -6.28 15.42
C VAL A 141 -6.15 -6.31 16.55
N LEU A 142 -6.63 -6.48 17.78
CA LEU A 142 -5.76 -6.62 18.97
C LEU A 142 -4.86 -7.84 18.87
N ALA A 143 -5.40 -9.00 18.51
CA ALA A 143 -4.63 -10.22 18.38
C ALA A 143 -3.53 -10.11 17.30
N ARG A 144 -3.84 -9.46 16.15
CA ARG A 144 -2.85 -9.21 15.09
C ARG A 144 -1.78 -8.22 15.52
N LYS A 145 -2.17 -7.09 16.15
CA LYS A 145 -1.25 -6.09 16.70
C LYS A 145 -0.27 -6.75 17.68
N GLU A 146 -0.80 -7.51 18.64
CA GLU A 146 0.03 -8.13 19.65
C GLU A 146 0.95 -9.21 19.08
N LEU A 147 0.49 -10.03 18.13
CA LEU A 147 1.35 -10.99 17.44
C LEU A 147 2.54 -10.28 16.76
N ASN A 148 2.30 -9.21 16.03
CA ASN A 148 3.37 -8.49 15.34
C ASN A 148 4.35 -7.83 16.33
N ILE A 149 3.84 -7.25 17.41
CA ILE A 149 4.70 -6.71 18.49
C ILE A 149 5.58 -7.80 19.10
N ARG A 150 5.04 -9.00 19.31
CA ARG A 150 5.80 -10.14 19.87
C ARG A 150 6.81 -10.71 18.88
N LEU A 151 6.51 -10.72 17.60
CA LEU A 151 7.43 -11.20 16.57
C LEU A 151 8.56 -10.20 16.30
N PHE A 152 8.24 -8.91 16.21
CA PHE A 152 9.18 -7.91 15.70
C PHE A 152 9.72 -6.96 16.77
N GLY A 153 9.01 -6.78 17.89
CA GLY A 153 9.29 -5.71 18.86
C GLY A 153 8.58 -4.40 18.52
N ARG A 154 8.33 -3.56 19.55
CA ARG A 154 7.62 -2.28 19.39
C ARG A 154 8.38 -1.24 18.58
N ASN A 155 9.69 -1.33 18.56
CA ASN A 155 10.58 -0.39 17.86
C ASN A 155 10.75 -0.75 16.38
N HIS A 156 10.54 -2.00 16.03
CA HIS A 156 10.62 -2.46 14.66
C HIS A 156 9.43 -1.94 13.83
N PRO A 157 9.61 -1.51 12.56
CA PRO A 157 8.53 -0.99 11.72
C PRO A 157 7.29 -1.88 11.62
N PHE A 158 7.46 -3.21 11.61
CA PHE A 158 6.33 -4.16 11.58
C PHE A 158 5.64 -4.36 12.92
N GLY A 159 6.28 -4.01 14.04
CA GLY A 159 5.68 -4.05 15.37
C GLY A 159 5.21 -2.67 15.86
N ARG A 160 5.55 -1.60 15.14
CA ARG A 160 5.16 -0.23 15.47
C ARG A 160 3.77 0.06 14.94
N TYR A 161 2.85 0.42 15.82
CA TYR A 161 1.47 0.79 15.51
C TYR A 161 1.20 2.21 15.98
N ALA A 162 0.30 2.90 15.27
CA ALA A 162 -0.19 4.19 15.72
C ALA A 162 -1.00 4.04 17.02
N GLU A 163 -0.85 5.01 17.90
CA GLU A 163 -1.61 5.18 19.13
C GLU A 163 -2.44 6.47 19.03
N LEU A 164 -3.33 6.70 20.00
CA LEU A 164 -4.26 7.83 19.93
C LEU A 164 -3.53 9.18 19.92
N GLU A 165 -2.45 9.28 20.66
CA GLU A 165 -1.61 10.48 20.77
C GLU A 165 -0.92 10.85 19.44
N ASP A 166 -0.72 9.88 18.54
CA ASP A 166 -0.12 10.15 17.23
C ASP A 166 -1.05 10.98 16.33
N TYR A 167 -2.38 10.86 16.53
CA TYR A 167 -3.38 11.67 15.83
C TYR A 167 -3.35 13.15 16.25
N GLU A 168 -2.83 13.45 17.44
CA GLU A 168 -2.69 14.82 17.95
C GLU A 168 -1.35 15.44 17.49
N ARG A 169 -0.35 14.61 17.18
CA ARG A 169 1.00 15.04 16.80
C ARG A 169 1.20 15.20 15.31
N ILE A 170 0.39 14.53 14.50
CA ILE A 170 0.52 14.61 13.05
C ILE A 170 0.08 15.98 12.54
N THR A 171 0.85 16.56 11.62
CA THR A 171 0.57 17.88 11.05
C THR A 171 0.81 17.87 9.55
N THR A 172 0.25 18.84 8.83
CA THR A 172 0.49 19.00 7.39
C THR A 172 1.96 19.28 7.08
N ALA A 173 2.70 19.93 7.97
CA ALA A 173 4.14 20.16 7.82
C ALA A 173 4.92 18.82 7.75
N VAL A 174 4.56 17.86 8.59
CA VAL A 174 5.17 16.53 8.59
C VAL A 174 4.85 15.78 7.28
N LEU A 175 3.64 15.95 6.73
CA LEU A 175 3.26 15.34 5.45
C LEU A 175 4.04 15.97 4.28
N ARG A 176 4.16 17.32 4.28
CA ARG A 176 4.97 18.04 3.29
C ARG A 176 6.42 17.57 3.27
N THR A 177 7.02 17.35 4.44
CA THR A 177 8.39 16.84 4.56
C THR A 177 8.53 15.48 3.89
N MET A 178 7.61 14.55 4.13
CA MET A 178 7.63 13.23 3.49
C MET A 178 7.42 13.32 1.98
N HIS A 179 6.45 14.14 1.55
CA HIS A 179 6.20 14.36 0.13
C HIS A 179 7.44 14.93 -0.57
N GLN A 180 8.02 16.02 -0.05
CA GLN A 180 9.21 16.66 -0.62
C GLN A 180 10.41 15.70 -0.72
N HIS A 181 10.55 14.77 0.25
CA HIS A 181 11.68 13.87 0.32
C HIS A 181 11.53 12.65 -0.59
N TYR A 182 10.35 12.06 -0.65
CA TYR A 182 10.15 10.77 -1.33
C TYR A 182 9.42 10.87 -2.68
N TYR A 183 8.55 11.85 -2.89
CA TYR A 183 7.79 11.98 -4.12
C TYR A 183 8.59 12.76 -5.15
N CYS A 184 9.44 12.05 -5.88
CA CYS A 184 10.35 12.61 -6.88
C CYS A 184 10.59 11.64 -8.04
N ALA A 185 11.07 12.17 -9.17
CA ALA A 185 11.31 11.39 -10.39
C ALA A 185 12.25 10.19 -10.16
N LYS A 186 13.35 10.39 -9.44
CA LYS A 186 14.34 9.31 -9.16
C LYS A 186 13.79 8.16 -8.35
N ASN A 187 12.70 8.37 -7.65
CA ASN A 187 12.08 7.41 -6.74
C ASN A 187 10.81 6.78 -7.30
N CYS A 188 10.47 7.14 -8.53
CA CYS A 188 9.24 6.78 -9.22
C CYS A 188 9.45 5.60 -10.17
N THR A 189 8.46 4.73 -10.27
CA THR A 189 8.33 3.70 -11.31
C THR A 189 6.88 3.70 -11.81
N CYS A 190 6.70 3.69 -13.13
CA CYS A 190 5.39 3.63 -13.75
C CYS A 190 5.09 2.23 -14.29
N TYR A 191 3.88 1.76 -14.06
CA TYR A 191 3.33 0.53 -14.64
C TYR A 191 2.10 0.89 -15.43
N LEU A 192 2.09 0.54 -16.72
CA LEU A 192 0.98 0.73 -17.63
C LEU A 192 0.40 -0.61 -18.04
N SER A 193 -0.91 -0.76 -18.01
CA SER A 193 -1.57 -1.97 -18.48
C SER A 193 -2.92 -1.65 -19.15
N GLY A 194 -3.32 -2.50 -20.10
CA GLY A 194 -4.55 -2.35 -20.87
C GLY A 194 -4.28 -1.96 -22.31
N TYR A 195 -5.18 -1.17 -22.91
CA TYR A 195 -5.05 -0.70 -24.30
C TYR A 195 -4.12 0.53 -24.36
N VAL A 196 -2.82 0.26 -24.29
CA VAL A 196 -1.78 1.29 -24.24
C VAL A 196 -1.44 1.76 -25.65
N THR A 197 -1.71 3.02 -25.98
CA THR A 197 -1.36 3.64 -27.26
C THR A 197 -0.08 4.47 -27.16
N ASP A 198 0.53 4.78 -28.30
CA ASP A 198 1.74 5.60 -28.34
C ASP A 198 1.46 7.06 -27.90
N GLU A 199 0.24 7.55 -28.12
CA GLU A 199 -0.18 8.88 -27.65
C GLU A 199 -0.20 8.94 -26.12
N ILE A 200 -0.68 7.88 -25.44
CA ILE A 200 -0.65 7.77 -23.97
C ILE A 200 0.80 7.79 -23.49
N LEU A 201 1.69 7.03 -24.12
CA LEU A 201 3.12 7.00 -23.75
C LEU A 201 3.78 8.36 -23.91
N LYS A 202 3.54 9.04 -25.05
CA LYS A 202 4.06 10.41 -25.29
C LYS A 202 3.54 11.41 -24.26
N LEU A 203 2.28 11.30 -23.85
CA LEU A 203 1.70 12.19 -22.84
C LEU A 203 2.34 11.93 -21.46
N ILE A 204 2.54 10.67 -21.09
CA ILE A 204 3.23 10.33 -19.83
C ILE A 204 4.67 10.84 -19.86
N GLU A 205 5.37 10.66 -20.96
CA GLU A 205 6.73 11.16 -21.12
C GLU A 205 6.79 12.69 -21.05
N SER A 206 5.88 13.42 -21.70
CA SER A 206 5.85 14.88 -21.66
C SER A 206 5.58 15.45 -20.27
N GLU A 207 4.69 14.83 -19.49
CA GLU A 207 4.28 15.35 -18.19
C GLU A 207 5.16 14.85 -17.02
N LEU A 208 5.70 13.64 -17.11
CA LEU A 208 6.48 13.04 -16.02
C LEU A 208 7.95 12.83 -16.37
N GLY A 209 8.28 12.67 -17.65
CA GLY A 209 9.55 12.13 -18.11
C GLY A 209 10.58 13.13 -18.59
N GLN A 210 10.22 14.38 -18.91
CA GLN A 210 11.14 15.36 -19.50
C GLN A 210 12.05 15.97 -18.43
N ASP A 211 11.47 16.48 -17.35
CA ASP A 211 12.20 17.20 -16.32
C ASP A 211 12.33 16.38 -15.05
N MET A 212 13.38 16.65 -14.29
CA MET A 212 13.50 16.18 -12.92
C MET A 212 12.54 16.97 -12.04
N TRP A 213 11.68 16.27 -11.32
CA TRP A 213 10.75 16.85 -10.35
C TRP A 213 10.97 16.23 -8.96
N GLY A 214 10.68 17.00 -7.92
CA GLY A 214 10.97 16.64 -6.53
C GLY A 214 12.46 16.64 -6.21
N SER A 215 12.78 16.52 -4.92
CA SER A 215 14.16 16.45 -4.42
C SER A 215 14.49 15.00 -4.05
N ALA A 216 15.58 14.48 -4.60
CA ALA A 216 16.06 13.14 -4.30
C ALA A 216 17.23 13.13 -3.30
N GLU A 217 17.47 14.26 -2.61
CA GLU A 217 18.55 14.36 -1.63
C GLU A 217 18.26 13.49 -0.41
N GLY A 218 19.20 12.62 -0.06
CA GLY A 218 19.13 11.81 1.14
C GLY A 218 18.24 10.55 1.06
N ILE A 219 17.73 10.17 -0.13
CA ILE A 219 17.05 8.88 -0.30
C ILE A 219 18.09 7.77 -0.21
N SER A 220 18.32 7.28 0.98
CA SER A 220 19.02 6.01 1.18
C SER A 220 18.03 4.86 1.03
N PRO A 221 18.43 3.73 0.43
CA PRO A 221 17.65 2.52 0.55
C PRO A 221 17.57 2.16 2.04
N SER A 222 16.40 2.39 2.63
CA SER A 222 16.13 1.93 3.97
C SER A 222 15.99 0.40 3.93
N LEU A 223 17.13 -0.27 3.98
CA LEU A 223 17.17 -1.64 4.45
C LEU A 223 16.95 -1.54 5.95
N VAL A 224 15.93 -2.21 6.44
CA VAL A 224 15.66 -2.24 7.87
C VAL A 224 16.77 -3.06 8.54
N ASP A 225 17.81 -2.39 8.97
CA ASP A 225 18.87 -3.00 9.82
C ASP A 225 18.37 -3.37 11.24
N CYS A 226 17.05 -3.23 11.46
CA CYS A 226 16.43 -3.60 12.71
C CYS A 226 16.23 -5.12 12.75
N LEU A 227 17.04 -5.81 13.49
CA LEU A 227 16.74 -7.20 13.85
C LEU A 227 15.51 -7.23 14.78
N PRO A 228 14.60 -8.19 14.59
CA PRO A 228 13.48 -8.36 15.50
C PRO A 228 13.96 -8.57 16.93
N GLU A 229 13.30 -7.91 17.87
CA GLU A 229 13.54 -8.15 19.29
C GLU A 229 13.13 -9.60 19.62
N SER A 230 14.01 -10.36 20.27
CA SER A 230 13.69 -11.74 20.62
C SER A 230 12.66 -11.79 21.74
N TRP A 231 11.50 -12.36 21.46
CA TRP A 231 10.52 -12.69 22.48
C TRP A 231 10.57 -14.19 22.82
N ASN A 232 10.89 -14.49 24.08
CA ASN A 232 11.04 -15.87 24.55
C ASN A 232 9.72 -16.52 25.00
N GLY A 233 8.61 -15.78 25.02
CA GLY A 233 7.31 -16.30 25.42
C GLY A 233 6.62 -17.07 24.27
N LYS A 234 5.96 -18.17 24.63
CA LYS A 234 5.24 -19.01 23.66
C LYS A 234 3.77 -18.65 23.50
N ARG A 235 3.18 -17.97 24.46
CA ARG A 235 1.76 -17.63 24.49
C ARG A 235 1.55 -16.25 25.11
N CYS A 236 0.61 -15.50 24.53
CA CYS A 236 0.11 -14.24 25.07
C CYS A 236 -1.42 -14.34 25.12
N PHE A 237 -2.01 -13.94 26.21
CA PHE A 237 -3.46 -13.88 26.40
C PHE A 237 -3.85 -12.46 26.77
N ILE A 238 -4.85 -11.91 26.07
CA ILE A 238 -5.43 -10.60 26.33
C ILE A 238 -6.91 -10.82 26.66
N GLU A 239 -7.28 -10.56 27.89
CA GLU A 239 -8.65 -10.70 28.33
C GLU A 239 -9.51 -9.51 27.84
N ARG A 240 -10.65 -9.84 27.29
CA ARG A 240 -11.69 -8.90 26.85
C ARG A 240 -13.06 -9.42 27.32
N PRO A 241 -13.47 -9.09 28.55
CA PRO A 241 -14.69 -9.66 29.15
C PRO A 241 -15.97 -9.41 28.34
N GLU A 242 -16.05 -8.27 27.66
CA GLU A 242 -17.19 -7.87 26.82
C GLU A 242 -17.21 -8.48 25.42
N ALA A 243 -16.16 -9.21 25.04
CA ALA A 243 -16.07 -9.77 23.70
C ALA A 243 -16.88 -11.07 23.58
N LEU A 244 -17.75 -11.13 22.59
CA LEU A 244 -18.57 -12.32 22.29
C LEU A 244 -17.76 -13.45 21.64
N GLN A 245 -16.57 -13.16 21.11
CA GLN A 245 -15.74 -14.10 20.38
C GLN A 245 -14.26 -13.91 20.75
N SER A 246 -13.50 -14.99 20.66
CA SER A 246 -12.04 -14.97 20.80
C SER A 246 -11.35 -14.95 19.43
N ALA A 247 -10.30 -14.15 19.29
CA ALA A 247 -9.44 -14.18 18.12
C ALA A 247 -8.12 -14.85 18.47
N VAL A 248 -7.73 -15.85 17.69
CA VAL A 248 -6.45 -16.55 17.83
C VAL A 248 -5.55 -16.20 16.66
N ARG A 249 -4.32 -15.78 16.95
CA ARG A 249 -3.26 -15.55 15.96
C ARG A 249 -2.02 -16.34 16.33
N MET A 250 -1.43 -16.99 15.34
CA MET A 250 -0.18 -17.75 15.48
C MET A 250 0.76 -17.33 14.36
N GLY A 251 2.04 -17.21 14.66
CA GLY A 251 3.04 -16.87 13.65
C GLY A 251 4.45 -17.21 14.11
N CYS A 252 5.33 -17.42 13.16
CA CYS A 252 6.76 -17.59 13.36
C CYS A 252 7.51 -17.12 12.12
N PHE A 253 8.78 -16.79 12.29
CA PHE A 253 9.68 -16.57 11.17
C PHE A 253 9.95 -17.89 10.44
N THR A 254 10.18 -17.81 9.14
CA THR A 254 10.50 -18.93 8.29
C THR A 254 11.50 -18.50 7.21
N VAL A 255 11.70 -19.29 6.19
CA VAL A 255 12.59 -18.97 5.07
C VAL A 255 12.08 -17.76 4.28
N ASP A 256 12.99 -16.96 3.77
CA ASP A 256 12.69 -15.81 2.90
C ASP A 256 12.24 -16.24 1.49
N SER A 257 11.79 -15.27 0.71
CA SER A 257 11.24 -15.51 -0.64
C SER A 257 12.29 -16.00 -1.67
N LEU A 258 13.58 -15.84 -1.39
CA LEU A 258 14.68 -16.27 -2.26
C LEU A 258 15.18 -17.68 -1.91
N HIS A 259 14.74 -18.24 -0.79
CA HIS A 259 15.16 -19.57 -0.36
C HIS A 259 14.67 -20.66 -1.34
N PRO A 260 15.50 -21.67 -1.66
CA PRO A 260 15.13 -22.72 -2.60
C PRO A 260 13.84 -23.49 -2.27
N ASP A 261 13.50 -23.60 -0.99
CA ASP A 261 12.30 -24.28 -0.52
C ASP A 261 11.08 -23.37 -0.34
N PHE A 262 11.18 -22.07 -0.64
CA PHE A 262 10.07 -21.13 -0.45
C PHE A 262 8.80 -21.56 -1.19
N LEU A 263 8.91 -21.97 -2.45
CA LEU A 263 7.75 -22.42 -3.23
C LEU A 263 7.13 -23.70 -2.68
N LYS A 264 7.95 -24.64 -2.20
CA LYS A 264 7.46 -25.86 -1.54
C LYS A 264 6.71 -25.55 -0.26
N LEU A 265 7.29 -24.64 0.56
CA LEU A 265 6.64 -24.17 1.77
C LEU A 265 5.32 -23.45 1.47
N ARG A 266 5.30 -22.58 0.46
CA ARG A 266 4.09 -21.89 0.02
C ARG A 266 2.99 -22.87 -0.41
N PHE A 267 3.35 -23.91 -1.16
CA PHE A 267 2.41 -24.97 -1.55
C PHE A 267 1.88 -25.73 -0.33
N MET A 268 2.76 -26.13 0.60
CA MET A 268 2.37 -26.81 1.83
C MET A 268 1.43 -25.94 2.68
N VAL A 269 1.73 -24.66 2.87
CA VAL A 269 0.88 -23.73 3.64
C VAL A 269 -0.47 -23.52 2.95
N THR A 270 -0.51 -23.51 1.63
CA THR A 270 -1.76 -23.45 0.87
C THR A 270 -2.64 -24.69 1.14
N LEU A 271 -2.08 -25.89 1.10
CA LEU A 271 -2.82 -27.12 1.45
C LEU A 271 -3.27 -27.12 2.91
N PHE A 272 -2.47 -26.57 3.80
CA PHE A 272 -2.76 -26.52 5.23
C PHE A 272 -3.91 -25.57 5.55
N GLY A 273 -3.90 -24.35 5.01
CA GLY A 273 -4.88 -23.32 5.39
C GLY A 273 -5.15 -22.23 4.35
N GLY A 274 -4.67 -22.38 3.09
CA GLY A 274 -4.72 -21.32 2.09
C GLY A 274 -5.97 -21.27 1.22
N TYR A 275 -6.90 -22.21 1.36
CA TYR A 275 -8.14 -22.25 0.58
C TYR A 275 -9.28 -22.92 1.38
N PHE A 276 -10.51 -22.83 0.86
CA PHE A 276 -11.70 -23.30 1.57
C PHE A 276 -11.70 -24.80 1.91
N GLY A 277 -11.21 -25.66 1.03
CA GLY A 277 -11.07 -27.12 1.26
C GLY A 277 -9.78 -27.52 2.00
N SER A 278 -9.05 -26.58 2.59
CA SER A 278 -7.79 -26.82 3.31
C SER A 278 -7.99 -27.64 4.59
N ARG A 279 -6.91 -28.23 5.10
CA ARG A 279 -6.96 -29.07 6.31
C ARG A 279 -7.48 -28.32 7.54
N LEU A 280 -7.07 -27.05 7.72
CA LEU A 280 -7.57 -26.23 8.83
C LEU A 280 -9.07 -25.97 8.69
N MET A 281 -9.53 -25.59 7.51
CA MET A 281 -10.95 -25.34 7.26
C MET A 281 -11.79 -26.57 7.53
N LYS A 282 -11.40 -27.71 6.96
CA LYS A 282 -12.10 -28.97 7.16
C LYS A 282 -12.15 -29.37 8.63
N ASN A 283 -11.00 -29.38 9.32
CA ASN A 283 -10.93 -29.86 10.70
C ASN A 283 -11.57 -28.91 11.71
N ILE A 284 -11.24 -27.61 11.65
CA ILE A 284 -11.63 -26.65 12.71
C ILE A 284 -13.01 -26.03 12.45
N ARG A 285 -13.31 -25.73 11.19
CA ARG A 285 -14.60 -25.13 10.82
C ARG A 285 -15.68 -26.18 10.60
N GLU A 286 -15.42 -27.18 9.73
CA GLU A 286 -16.44 -28.16 9.31
C GLU A 286 -16.65 -29.24 10.39
N ASP A 287 -15.58 -29.96 10.76
CA ASP A 287 -15.71 -31.11 11.67
C ASP A 287 -16.02 -30.68 13.12
N LYS A 288 -15.40 -29.59 13.60
CA LYS A 288 -15.52 -29.12 15.00
C LYS A 288 -16.47 -27.95 15.20
N GLY A 289 -16.75 -27.17 14.15
CA GLY A 289 -17.64 -26.02 14.22
C GLY A 289 -17.17 -24.88 15.12
N TYR A 290 -15.84 -24.76 15.38
CA TYR A 290 -15.33 -23.78 16.35
C TYR A 290 -15.27 -22.36 15.80
N THR A 291 -15.27 -22.18 14.50
CA THR A 291 -15.13 -20.86 13.86
C THR A 291 -15.77 -20.84 12.47
N TYR A 292 -16.17 -19.67 12.02
CA TYR A 292 -16.60 -19.43 10.63
C TYR A 292 -15.44 -19.39 9.64
N GLY A 293 -14.22 -19.09 10.09
CA GLY A 293 -13.07 -19.00 9.23
C GLY A 293 -11.77 -19.21 9.97
N ILE A 294 -10.90 -19.98 9.34
CA ILE A 294 -9.51 -20.20 9.76
C ILE A 294 -8.65 -20.29 8.52
N GLY A 295 -7.44 -19.78 8.58
CA GLY A 295 -6.53 -19.81 7.45
C GLY A 295 -5.07 -19.77 7.85
N ALA A 296 -4.20 -20.13 6.92
CA ALA A 296 -2.76 -19.95 7.03
C ALA A 296 -2.22 -19.34 5.76
N GLY A 297 -1.20 -18.49 5.88
CA GLY A 297 -0.55 -17.82 4.77
C GLY A 297 0.91 -17.53 5.05
N LEU A 298 1.69 -17.31 4.01
CA LEU A 298 3.05 -16.78 4.08
C LEU A 298 3.02 -15.30 3.72
N VAL A 299 3.67 -14.49 4.53
CA VAL A 299 3.91 -13.09 4.21
C VAL A 299 5.39 -12.96 3.89
N ALA A 300 5.69 -12.71 2.61
CA ALA A 300 7.05 -12.47 2.16
C ALA A 300 7.33 -10.96 2.18
N TYR A 301 8.39 -10.57 2.85
CA TYR A 301 8.89 -9.20 2.82
C TYR A 301 10.08 -9.12 1.87
N PRO A 302 10.35 -7.95 1.25
CA PRO A 302 11.39 -7.80 0.22
C PRO A 302 12.83 -7.75 0.79
N PHE A 303 13.03 -8.14 2.04
CA PHE A 303 14.32 -8.13 2.74
C PHE A 303 14.38 -9.26 3.76
#